data_5b9802eb29bc2462c5386d93e4524694
#
_entry.id   5b9802eb29bc2462c5386d93e4524694
#
_cell.length_a   1.000
_cell.length_b   1.000
_cell.length_c   1.000
_cell.angle_alpha   90.00
_cell.angle_beta   90.00
_cell.angle_gamma   90.00
#
_symmetry.space_group_name_H-M   'P 1'
#
loop_
_entity.id
_entity.type
_entity.pdbx_description
1 polymer ?
#
loop_
_entity_poly.entity_id
_entity_poly.type
_entity_poly.pdbx_seq_one_letter_code
_entity_poly.pdbx_strand_id
1 'polypeptide(L)'
;PTDQGFAEMKQRGMGRCEDITNMQIYTRRAGGVAVASDYTPAWAKSGNNHAWSVIIGADGRGYAPISGVAAKVYRKTYSEQLASLGAKLDEGEKAPRWLKGKYFKDVTTSYMETSDVSVGLVKNDEKYAYLCVFNSGNWKPIQWGVTAQDFVAFGGMGRDILYLPVFYINEKIVQASSPFILHKDGTTRTISTGGGAVDVATSNSTSSQVTYEGMTDESVAVPLKIGKEYQLKQWINGDWNLIATTIGSDAPMEFDALSSDGLYWLIESKGDREERPFTIEDGEIIRW
;
A
#
# COMPACT_ATOMS: atom_id res chain seq x y z
N PRO A 1 -7.46 -4.07 19.06
CA PRO A 1 -8.37 -3.24 19.87
C PRO A 1 -9.69 -3.10 19.14
N THR A 2 -10.80 -3.12 19.90
CA THR A 2 -12.15 -2.85 19.39
C THR A 2 -12.33 -1.34 19.19
N ASP A 3 -13.22 -0.96 18.27
CA ASP A 3 -13.59 0.45 18.07
C ASP A 3 -14.27 0.98 19.35
N GLN A 4 -13.96 2.23 19.69
CA GLN A 4 -14.55 2.90 20.85
C GLN A 4 -16.01 3.27 20.56
N GLY A 5 -16.86 3.12 21.56
CA GLY A 5 -18.24 3.61 21.49
C GLY A 5 -18.33 5.13 21.56
N PHE A 6 -19.44 5.71 21.08
CA PHE A 6 -19.63 7.17 21.06
C PHE A 6 -19.46 7.84 22.44
N ALA A 7 -20.02 7.22 23.49
CA ALA A 7 -19.91 7.75 24.86
C ALA A 7 -18.45 7.73 25.36
N GLU A 8 -17.71 6.68 25.07
CA GLU A 8 -16.31 6.55 25.43
C GLU A 8 -15.46 7.59 24.68
N MET A 9 -15.66 7.75 23.37
CA MET A 9 -14.99 8.76 22.56
C MET A 9 -15.25 10.18 23.09
N LYS A 10 -16.50 10.48 23.46
CA LYS A 10 -16.88 11.78 24.03
C LYS A 10 -16.16 12.03 25.34
N GLN A 11 -16.02 11.01 26.19
CA GLN A 11 -15.35 11.12 27.48
C GLN A 11 -13.85 11.28 27.35
N ARG A 12 -13.23 10.50 26.46
CA ARG A 12 -11.76 10.48 26.30
C ARG A 12 -11.20 11.62 25.45
N GLY A 13 -12.01 12.16 24.54
CA GLY A 13 -11.58 13.21 23.60
C GLY A 13 -10.52 12.77 22.57
N MET A 14 -10.23 11.48 22.49
CA MET A 14 -9.23 10.91 21.58
C MET A 14 -9.59 9.52 21.11
N GLY A 15 -9.11 9.12 19.93
CA GLY A 15 -9.32 7.81 19.36
C GLY A 15 -8.49 7.63 18.09
N ARG A 16 -8.52 6.43 17.52
CA ARG A 16 -7.95 6.14 16.21
C ARG A 16 -8.76 6.82 15.11
N CYS A 17 -8.26 6.79 13.87
CA CYS A 17 -8.97 7.37 12.73
C CYS A 17 -10.39 6.77 12.55
N GLU A 18 -10.57 5.47 12.75
CA GLU A 18 -11.88 4.81 12.70
C GLU A 18 -12.82 5.32 13.80
N ASP A 19 -12.34 5.47 15.02
CA ASP A 19 -13.13 5.97 16.16
C ASP A 19 -13.60 7.39 15.90
N ILE A 20 -12.71 8.28 15.47
CA ILE A 20 -13.00 9.68 15.13
C ILE A 20 -13.99 9.73 13.95
N THR A 21 -13.78 8.91 12.91
CA THR A 21 -14.67 8.81 11.75
C THR A 21 -16.07 8.41 12.17
N ASN A 22 -16.21 7.39 13.02
CA ASN A 22 -17.50 6.94 13.54
C ASN A 22 -18.21 8.06 14.34
N MET A 23 -17.49 8.77 15.20
CA MET A 23 -18.03 9.90 15.97
C MET A 23 -18.54 11.02 15.04
N GLN A 24 -17.77 11.37 14.01
CA GLN A 24 -18.17 12.38 13.01
C GLN A 24 -19.42 11.93 12.24
N ILE A 25 -19.50 10.65 11.87
CA ILE A 25 -20.66 10.08 11.16
C ILE A 25 -21.91 10.17 12.04
N TYR A 26 -21.84 9.75 13.30
CA TYR A 26 -22.98 9.84 14.22
C TYR A 26 -23.46 11.28 14.40
N THR A 27 -22.54 12.20 14.64
CA THR A 27 -22.87 13.61 14.83
C THR A 27 -23.52 14.24 13.60
N ARG A 28 -22.94 14.00 12.41
CA ARG A 28 -23.47 14.55 11.15
C ARG A 28 -24.82 13.95 10.79
N ARG A 29 -25.02 12.66 10.99
CA ARG A 29 -26.32 12.01 10.74
C ARG A 29 -27.39 12.47 11.69
N ALA A 30 -27.07 12.73 12.97
CA ALA A 30 -27.99 13.33 13.92
C ALA A 30 -28.43 14.73 13.47
N GLY A 31 -27.60 15.47 12.73
CA GLY A 31 -27.94 16.73 12.07
C GLY A 31 -28.59 16.60 10.69
N GLY A 32 -28.99 15.40 10.26
CA GLY A 32 -29.65 15.17 8.96
C GLY A 32 -28.71 15.14 7.75
N VAL A 33 -27.37 15.10 7.96
CA VAL A 33 -26.39 15.08 6.86
C VAL A 33 -26.13 13.67 6.40
N ALA A 34 -26.26 13.44 5.09
CA ALA A 34 -25.86 12.15 4.48
C ALA A 34 -24.33 12.02 4.50
N VAL A 35 -23.82 11.01 5.19
CA VAL A 35 -22.38 10.81 5.39
C VAL A 35 -22.03 9.32 5.40
N ALA A 36 -20.88 8.98 4.83
CA ALA A 36 -20.33 7.63 4.82
C ALA A 36 -18.92 7.60 5.43
N SER A 37 -18.39 6.39 5.66
CA SER A 37 -16.99 6.15 5.99
C SER A 37 -16.28 5.67 4.74
N ASP A 38 -15.24 6.39 4.34
CA ASP A 38 -14.28 5.93 3.34
C ASP A 38 -12.96 5.56 4.04
N TYR A 39 -12.20 4.65 3.44
CA TYR A 39 -10.94 4.20 4.01
C TYR A 39 -9.99 3.66 2.93
N THR A 40 -8.69 3.76 3.19
CA THR A 40 -7.67 2.97 2.52
C THR A 40 -7.17 1.87 3.46
N PRO A 41 -7.15 0.60 3.00
CA PRO A 41 -6.70 -0.52 3.85
C PRO A 41 -5.20 -0.47 4.16
N ALA A 42 -4.43 0.18 3.29
CA ALA A 42 -3.00 0.41 3.45
C ALA A 42 -2.59 1.58 2.55
N TRP A 43 -1.85 2.54 3.10
CA TRP A 43 -1.19 3.56 2.30
C TRP A 43 -0.14 2.94 1.39
N ALA A 44 0.00 3.44 0.17
CA ALA A 44 0.91 2.87 -0.82
C ALA A 44 2.36 3.35 -0.67
N LYS A 45 2.56 4.58 -0.16
CA LYS A 45 3.90 5.19 0.02
C LYS A 45 4.24 5.51 1.48
N SER A 46 3.43 5.02 2.43
CA SER A 46 3.69 5.15 3.86
C SER A 46 3.14 3.94 4.62
N GLY A 47 3.31 3.90 5.94
CA GLY A 47 2.74 2.86 6.78
C GLY A 47 1.28 3.08 7.15
N ASN A 48 0.72 2.10 7.87
CA ASN A 48 -0.63 2.12 8.38
C ASN A 48 -1.74 2.19 7.30
N ASN A 49 -2.95 2.39 7.78
CA ASN A 49 -4.20 2.60 7.04
C ASN A 49 -4.81 3.93 7.48
N HIS A 50 -5.91 4.34 6.85
CA HIS A 50 -6.67 5.50 7.27
C HIS A 50 -8.15 5.34 6.98
N ALA A 51 -9.00 5.94 7.83
CA ALA A 51 -10.43 6.06 7.60
C ALA A 51 -10.86 7.50 7.87
N TRP A 52 -11.84 7.96 7.11
CA TRP A 52 -12.39 9.31 7.21
C TRP A 52 -13.87 9.36 6.88
N SER A 53 -14.54 10.40 7.31
CA SER A 53 -15.94 10.64 6.98
C SER A 53 -16.06 11.48 5.71
N VAL A 54 -17.03 11.13 4.86
CA VAL A 54 -17.32 11.85 3.62
C VAL A 54 -18.80 12.21 3.54
N ILE A 55 -19.09 13.45 3.19
CA ILE A 55 -20.46 13.91 2.95
C ILE A 55 -20.90 13.40 1.57
N ILE A 56 -22.09 12.84 1.49
CA ILE A 56 -22.65 12.27 0.26
C ILE A 56 -23.65 13.26 -0.33
N GLY A 57 -23.40 13.67 -1.56
CA GLY A 57 -24.30 14.52 -2.32
C GLY A 57 -25.59 13.81 -2.77
N ALA A 58 -26.54 14.58 -3.30
CA ALA A 58 -27.80 14.04 -3.81
C ALA A 58 -27.62 13.07 -4.99
N ASP A 59 -26.50 13.15 -5.70
CA ASP A 59 -26.10 12.23 -6.77
C ASP A 59 -25.47 10.91 -6.24
N GLY A 60 -25.42 10.72 -4.92
CA GLY A 60 -24.81 9.56 -4.27
C GLY A 60 -23.27 9.55 -4.28
N ARG A 61 -22.64 10.61 -4.77
CA ARG A 61 -21.19 10.79 -4.78
C ARG A 61 -20.73 11.50 -3.52
N GLY A 62 -19.50 11.27 -3.13
CA GLY A 62 -18.86 11.95 -2.01
C GLY A 62 -17.36 11.88 -2.18
N TYR A 63 -16.70 12.93 -1.71
CA TYR A 63 -15.27 13.12 -1.78
C TYR A 63 -14.80 13.86 -0.53
N ALA A 64 -13.60 13.57 -0.08
CA ALA A 64 -12.85 14.37 0.88
C ALA A 64 -11.36 14.34 0.50
N PRO A 65 -10.60 15.42 0.74
CA PRO A 65 -9.15 15.38 0.57
C PRO A 65 -8.53 14.26 1.41
N ILE A 66 -7.54 13.58 0.86
CA ILE A 66 -6.74 12.57 1.58
C ILE A 66 -5.30 13.05 1.67
N SER A 67 -4.64 12.71 2.79
CA SER A 67 -3.29 13.20 3.12
C SER A 67 -2.17 12.26 2.62
N GLY A 68 -2.49 11.16 1.97
CA GLY A 68 -1.51 10.16 1.57
C GLY A 68 -1.79 9.54 0.21
N VAL A 69 -0.84 8.77 -0.31
CA VAL A 69 -0.98 8.04 -1.57
C VAL A 69 -1.69 6.71 -1.31
N ALA A 70 -2.92 6.59 -1.79
CA ALA A 70 -3.71 5.37 -1.70
C ALA A 70 -3.71 4.64 -3.05
N ALA A 71 -3.53 3.33 -3.01
CA ALA A 71 -3.73 2.47 -4.19
C ALA A 71 -5.20 2.17 -4.43
N LYS A 72 -5.97 2.12 -3.34
CA LYS A 72 -7.41 1.86 -3.31
C LYS A 72 -8.08 2.65 -2.20
N VAL A 73 -9.28 3.15 -2.48
CA VAL A 73 -10.19 3.76 -1.51
C VAL A 73 -11.51 3.02 -1.55
N TYR A 74 -11.97 2.59 -0.39
CA TYR A 74 -13.22 1.85 -0.23
C TYR A 74 -14.19 2.63 0.65
N ARG A 75 -15.49 2.52 0.33
CA ARG A 75 -16.60 3.09 1.12
C ARG A 75 -17.35 1.99 1.84
N LYS A 76 -17.51 2.11 3.15
CA LYS A 76 -18.39 1.22 3.91
C LYS A 76 -19.84 1.38 3.46
N THR A 77 -20.54 0.27 3.30
CA THR A 77 -21.95 0.22 2.87
C THR A 77 -22.82 -0.48 3.91
N TYR A 78 -24.12 -0.22 3.90
CA TYR A 78 -25.10 -0.95 4.72
C TYR A 78 -25.63 -2.20 4.03
N SER A 79 -25.67 -2.19 2.71
CA SER A 79 -26.06 -3.34 1.90
C SER A 79 -24.86 -4.18 1.50
N GLU A 80 -25.06 -5.48 1.41
CA GLU A 80 -24.08 -6.41 0.86
C GLU A 80 -23.72 -6.04 -0.58
N GLN A 81 -22.43 -6.13 -0.90
CA GLN A 81 -21.92 -5.88 -2.24
C GLN A 81 -21.65 -7.23 -2.90
N LEU A 82 -22.54 -7.65 -3.81
CA LEU A 82 -22.43 -8.94 -4.50
C LEU A 82 -21.17 -9.07 -5.37
N ALA A 83 -20.58 -7.94 -5.76
CA ALA A 83 -19.31 -7.88 -6.49
C ALA A 83 -18.08 -8.02 -5.57
N SER A 84 -18.23 -7.99 -4.23
CA SER A 84 -17.11 -8.15 -3.29
C SER A 84 -16.55 -9.57 -3.31
N LEU A 85 -15.27 -9.72 -2.98
CA LEU A 85 -14.66 -11.05 -2.80
C LEU A 85 -15.43 -11.88 -1.78
N GLY A 86 -15.78 -11.29 -0.63
CA GLY A 86 -16.49 -11.98 0.44
C GLY A 86 -17.85 -12.57 0.04
N ALA A 87 -18.50 -11.98 -1.00
CA ALA A 87 -19.75 -12.53 -1.55
C ALA A 87 -19.51 -13.67 -2.57
N LYS A 88 -18.27 -13.83 -3.05
CA LYS A 88 -17.88 -14.83 -4.07
C LYS A 88 -17.10 -16.00 -3.52
N LEU A 89 -16.62 -15.91 -2.28
CA LEU A 89 -15.90 -16.99 -1.61
C LEU A 89 -16.84 -18.16 -1.32
N ASP A 90 -16.38 -19.36 -1.62
CA ASP A 90 -17.03 -20.59 -1.22
C ASP A 90 -16.84 -20.84 0.29
N GLU A 91 -17.67 -21.71 0.88
CA GLU A 91 -17.59 -22.04 2.31
C GLU A 91 -16.19 -22.64 2.63
N GLY A 92 -15.50 -22.09 3.61
CA GLY A 92 -14.17 -22.54 4.03
C GLY A 92 -13.01 -21.96 3.19
N GLU A 93 -13.30 -21.28 2.08
CA GLU A 93 -12.27 -20.68 1.23
C GLU A 93 -11.47 -19.60 1.97
N LYS A 94 -10.14 -19.61 1.82
CA LYS A 94 -9.23 -18.70 2.51
C LYS A 94 -8.92 -17.48 1.65
N ALA A 95 -8.98 -16.31 2.26
CA ALA A 95 -8.64 -15.04 1.63
C ALA A 95 -8.06 -14.07 2.67
N PRO A 96 -7.34 -13.01 2.28
CA PRO A 96 -6.89 -11.97 3.18
C PRO A 96 -8.06 -11.40 4.01
N ARG A 97 -7.83 -11.26 5.32
CA ARG A 97 -8.91 -11.03 6.31
C ARG A 97 -9.87 -9.89 5.95
N TRP A 98 -9.35 -8.73 5.59
CA TRP A 98 -10.20 -7.57 5.33
C TRP A 98 -10.99 -7.68 4.02
N LEU A 99 -10.46 -8.40 3.01
CA LEU A 99 -11.14 -8.65 1.72
C LEU A 99 -12.33 -9.61 1.82
N LYS A 100 -12.46 -10.36 2.94
CA LYS A 100 -13.64 -11.19 3.22
C LYS A 100 -14.90 -10.38 3.55
N GLY A 101 -14.77 -9.07 3.80
CA GLY A 101 -15.91 -8.21 4.04
C GLY A 101 -16.81 -8.11 2.81
N LYS A 102 -18.12 -7.97 3.06
CA LYS A 102 -19.16 -7.82 2.01
C LYS A 102 -19.77 -6.41 1.98
N TYR A 103 -19.42 -5.57 2.95
CA TYR A 103 -20.09 -4.28 3.21
C TYR A 103 -19.17 -3.10 2.87
N PHE A 104 -18.52 -3.17 1.72
CA PHE A 104 -17.75 -2.05 1.17
C PHE A 104 -17.74 -2.09 -0.35
N LYS A 105 -17.64 -0.92 -0.98
CA LYS A 105 -17.49 -0.77 -2.42
C LYS A 105 -16.26 0.07 -2.74
N ASP A 106 -15.67 -0.19 -3.90
CA ASP A 106 -14.57 0.61 -4.44
C ASP A 106 -15.08 2.00 -4.87
N VAL A 107 -14.40 3.04 -4.41
CA VAL A 107 -14.66 4.43 -4.77
C VAL A 107 -13.37 5.16 -5.19
N THR A 108 -12.32 4.43 -5.51
CA THR A 108 -10.99 4.97 -5.83
C THR A 108 -11.03 6.05 -6.90
N THR A 109 -11.82 5.84 -7.96
CA THR A 109 -12.00 6.80 -9.08
C THR A 109 -12.63 8.13 -8.67
N SER A 110 -13.24 8.21 -7.48
CA SER A 110 -13.73 9.47 -6.93
C SER A 110 -12.62 10.31 -6.30
N TYR A 111 -11.45 9.71 -6.07
CA TYR A 111 -10.34 10.34 -5.36
C TYR A 111 -9.14 10.64 -6.24
N MET A 112 -8.90 9.82 -7.25
CA MET A 112 -7.69 9.94 -8.07
C MET A 112 -7.86 9.32 -9.45
N GLU A 113 -6.94 9.65 -10.34
CA GLU A 113 -6.81 8.94 -11.61
C GLU A 113 -6.35 7.51 -11.39
N THR A 114 -6.95 6.59 -12.12
CA THR A 114 -6.70 5.15 -12.00
C THR A 114 -6.40 4.53 -13.36
N SER A 115 -5.84 3.32 -13.33
CA SER A 115 -5.70 2.47 -14.51
C SER A 115 -6.14 1.05 -14.18
N ASP A 116 -6.71 0.36 -15.16
CA ASP A 116 -6.85 -1.08 -15.10
C ASP A 116 -5.52 -1.72 -15.50
N VAL A 117 -5.11 -2.74 -14.77
CA VAL A 117 -3.87 -3.47 -15.05
C VAL A 117 -4.16 -4.95 -15.27
N SER A 118 -3.51 -5.53 -16.28
CA SER A 118 -3.54 -6.98 -16.53
C SER A 118 -2.15 -7.54 -16.25
N VAL A 119 -2.08 -8.61 -15.48
CA VAL A 119 -0.82 -9.19 -15.01
C VAL A 119 -0.76 -10.66 -15.40
N GLY A 120 0.32 -11.06 -16.08
CA GLY A 120 0.65 -12.46 -16.32
C GLY A 120 1.05 -13.15 -15.01
N LEU A 121 0.56 -14.35 -14.80
CA LEU A 121 0.77 -15.12 -13.58
C LEU A 121 1.68 -16.31 -13.83
N VAL A 122 2.46 -16.73 -12.85
CA VAL A 122 3.07 -18.06 -12.86
C VAL A 122 1.96 -19.12 -12.88
N LYS A 123 2.24 -20.24 -13.54
CA LYS A 123 1.27 -21.35 -13.62
C LYS A 123 0.80 -21.76 -12.24
N ASN A 124 -0.53 -21.81 -12.04
CA ASN A 124 -1.17 -22.11 -10.76
C ASN A 124 -2.60 -22.60 -10.98
N ASP A 125 -3.23 -23.10 -9.91
CA ASP A 125 -4.63 -23.53 -9.87
C ASP A 125 -5.48 -22.63 -8.93
N GLU A 126 -4.94 -21.48 -8.50
CA GLU A 126 -5.61 -20.57 -7.60
C GLU A 126 -6.74 -19.80 -8.32
N LYS A 127 -7.93 -19.78 -7.73
CA LYS A 127 -9.12 -19.10 -8.26
C LYS A 127 -9.00 -17.56 -8.20
N TYR A 128 -8.22 -17.05 -7.25
CA TYR A 128 -8.02 -15.63 -7.02
C TYR A 128 -6.55 -15.27 -6.92
N ALA A 129 -6.18 -14.15 -7.50
CA ALA A 129 -4.93 -13.47 -7.23
C ALA A 129 -5.20 -12.11 -6.56
N TYR A 130 -4.20 -11.61 -5.87
CA TYR A 130 -4.28 -10.37 -5.10
C TYR A 130 -3.20 -9.41 -5.52
N LEU A 131 -3.48 -8.12 -5.42
CA LEU A 131 -2.48 -7.08 -5.64
C LEU A 131 -2.13 -6.43 -4.31
N CYS A 132 -0.83 -6.38 -4.00
CA CYS A 132 -0.31 -5.83 -2.76
C CYS A 132 0.38 -4.49 -2.98
N VAL A 133 0.37 -3.64 -1.96
CA VAL A 133 1.29 -2.52 -1.77
C VAL A 133 2.26 -2.83 -0.64
N PHE A 134 3.45 -2.21 -0.64
CA PHE A 134 4.38 -2.32 0.47
C PHE A 134 3.99 -1.31 1.57
N ASN A 135 3.74 -1.81 2.78
CA ASN A 135 3.24 -0.99 3.87
C ASN A 135 3.66 -1.59 5.22
N SER A 136 4.19 -0.76 6.12
CA SER A 136 4.69 -1.19 7.44
C SER A 136 5.63 -2.39 7.35
N GLY A 137 6.61 -2.31 6.44
CA GLY A 137 7.64 -3.34 6.26
C GLY A 137 7.17 -4.65 5.62
N ASN A 138 5.93 -4.71 5.12
CA ASN A 138 5.35 -5.92 4.54
C ASN A 138 4.47 -5.63 3.33
N TRP A 139 4.27 -6.62 2.48
CA TRP A 139 3.28 -6.58 1.42
C TRP A 139 1.86 -6.77 1.97
N LYS A 140 0.96 -5.84 1.65
CA LYS A 140 -0.43 -5.84 2.12
C LYS A 140 -1.37 -5.97 0.92
N PRO A 141 -2.18 -7.03 0.84
CA PRO A 141 -3.18 -7.17 -0.21
C PRO A 141 -4.21 -6.05 -0.12
N ILE A 142 -4.43 -5.34 -1.25
CA ILE A 142 -5.37 -4.20 -1.31
C ILE A 142 -6.44 -4.35 -2.38
N GLN A 143 -6.26 -5.27 -3.31
CA GLN A 143 -7.22 -5.58 -4.36
C GLN A 143 -7.14 -7.08 -4.69
N TRP A 144 -8.18 -7.62 -5.31
CA TRP A 144 -8.29 -8.99 -5.76
C TRP A 144 -8.81 -9.08 -7.20
N GLY A 145 -8.54 -10.17 -7.87
CA GLY A 145 -9.07 -10.49 -9.18
C GLY A 145 -9.29 -12.00 -9.36
N VAL A 146 -10.18 -12.36 -10.27
CA VAL A 146 -10.37 -13.77 -10.67
C VAL A 146 -9.26 -14.13 -11.67
N THR A 147 -8.60 -15.24 -11.44
CA THR A 147 -7.58 -15.76 -12.37
C THR A 147 -8.25 -16.31 -13.62
N ALA A 148 -7.69 -16.01 -14.77
CA ALA A 148 -8.15 -16.51 -16.06
C ALA A 148 -6.97 -17.15 -16.78
N GLN A 149 -6.83 -18.46 -16.69
CA GLN A 149 -5.66 -19.20 -17.16
C GLN A 149 -4.36 -18.70 -16.49
N ASP A 150 -3.55 -17.93 -17.21
CA ASP A 150 -2.24 -17.43 -16.82
C ASP A 150 -2.21 -15.91 -16.62
N PHE A 151 -3.36 -15.26 -16.45
CA PHE A 151 -3.43 -13.83 -16.16
C PHE A 151 -4.55 -13.47 -15.17
N VAL A 152 -4.47 -12.25 -14.63
CA VAL A 152 -5.49 -11.62 -13.79
C VAL A 152 -5.61 -10.14 -14.15
N ALA A 153 -6.83 -9.60 -14.11
CA ALA A 153 -7.08 -8.17 -14.24
C ALA A 153 -7.47 -7.55 -12.90
N PHE A 154 -6.91 -6.37 -12.62
CA PHE A 154 -7.23 -5.54 -11.45
C PHE A 154 -7.72 -4.18 -11.94
N GLY A 155 -8.98 -3.86 -11.66
CA GLY A 155 -9.59 -2.61 -12.11
C GLY A 155 -9.34 -1.44 -11.18
N GLY A 156 -9.24 -0.24 -11.77
CA GLY A 156 -9.22 1.04 -11.05
C GLY A 156 -8.06 1.21 -10.08
N MET A 157 -6.85 0.82 -10.44
CA MET A 157 -5.66 0.92 -9.59
C MET A 157 -5.09 2.33 -9.57
N GLY A 158 -4.73 2.84 -8.38
CA GLY A 158 -4.03 4.11 -8.22
C GLY A 158 -2.68 4.11 -8.93
N ARG A 159 -2.32 5.25 -9.52
CA ARG A 159 -1.07 5.42 -10.28
C ARG A 159 0.09 5.88 -9.42
N ASP A 160 1.31 5.81 -9.94
CA ASP A 160 2.57 6.18 -9.29
C ASP A 160 2.87 5.32 -8.06
N ILE A 161 2.63 4.01 -8.16
CA ILE A 161 2.68 3.05 -7.05
C ILE A 161 3.38 1.76 -7.47
N LEU A 162 4.16 1.22 -6.52
CA LEU A 162 4.77 -0.10 -6.60
C LEU A 162 3.77 -1.18 -6.15
N TYR A 163 3.59 -2.20 -6.96
CA TYR A 163 2.67 -3.31 -6.73
C TYR A 163 3.39 -4.66 -6.76
N LEU A 164 2.88 -5.62 -5.96
CA LEU A 164 3.26 -7.03 -6.02
C LEU A 164 2.02 -7.89 -6.23
N PRO A 165 1.92 -8.62 -7.36
CA PRO A 165 0.89 -9.64 -7.56
C PRO A 165 1.21 -10.91 -6.75
N VAL A 166 0.20 -11.43 -6.01
CA VAL A 166 0.38 -12.58 -5.12
C VAL A 166 -0.79 -13.54 -5.17
N PHE A 167 -0.55 -14.80 -4.79
CA PHE A 167 -1.55 -15.74 -4.33
C PHE A 167 -1.63 -15.72 -2.79
N TYR A 168 -2.72 -16.27 -2.26
CA TYR A 168 -2.92 -16.44 -0.82
C TYR A 168 -3.09 -17.91 -0.49
N ILE A 169 -1.97 -18.59 -0.27
CA ILE A 169 -1.89 -20.04 -0.10
C ILE A 169 -1.53 -20.35 1.36
N ASN A 170 -2.32 -21.21 2.02
CA ASN A 170 -2.10 -21.59 3.42
C ASN A 170 -1.95 -20.37 4.36
N GLU A 171 -2.78 -19.36 4.14
CA GLU A 171 -2.79 -18.09 4.91
C GLU A 171 -1.50 -17.27 4.78
N LYS A 172 -0.70 -17.52 3.74
CA LYS A 172 0.52 -16.79 3.40
C LYS A 172 0.43 -16.16 2.02
N ILE A 173 1.14 -15.07 1.88
CA ILE A 173 1.35 -14.40 0.59
C ILE A 173 2.47 -15.15 -0.15
N VAL A 174 2.18 -15.54 -1.38
CA VAL A 174 3.14 -16.20 -2.30
C VAL A 174 3.18 -15.37 -3.58
N GLN A 175 4.35 -15.00 -4.04
CA GLN A 175 4.51 -14.22 -5.27
C GLN A 175 3.88 -14.93 -6.46
N ALA A 176 3.01 -14.24 -7.19
CA ALA A 176 2.31 -14.74 -8.36
C ALA A 176 2.90 -14.19 -9.68
N SER A 177 3.58 -13.07 -9.61
CA SER A 177 4.28 -12.41 -10.73
C SER A 177 5.34 -11.46 -10.20
N SER A 178 6.22 -10.97 -11.06
CA SER A 178 7.19 -9.93 -10.69
C SER A 178 6.49 -8.69 -10.15
N PRO A 179 7.10 -7.97 -9.18
CA PRO A 179 6.63 -6.64 -8.81
C PRO A 179 6.66 -5.72 -10.03
N PHE A 180 5.81 -4.70 -10.02
CA PHE A 180 5.81 -3.70 -11.07
C PHE A 180 5.43 -2.31 -10.52
N ILE A 181 5.84 -1.28 -11.23
CA ILE A 181 5.44 0.09 -10.99
C ILE A 181 4.36 0.47 -12.00
N LEU A 182 3.25 1.00 -11.51
CA LEU A 182 2.24 1.65 -12.35
C LEU A 182 2.53 3.15 -12.33
N HIS A 183 3.06 3.68 -13.41
CA HIS A 183 3.45 5.09 -13.53
C HIS A 183 2.25 6.05 -13.58
N LYS A 184 2.52 7.35 -13.45
CA LYS A 184 1.51 8.43 -13.52
C LYS A 184 0.75 8.46 -14.85
N ASP A 185 1.41 8.11 -15.95
CA ASP A 185 0.82 8.05 -17.29
C ASP A 185 -0.02 6.79 -17.55
N GLY A 186 -0.05 5.85 -16.58
CA GLY A 186 -0.77 4.59 -16.68
C GLY A 186 0.03 3.45 -17.32
N THR A 187 1.28 3.67 -17.71
CA THR A 187 2.18 2.61 -18.18
C THR A 187 2.71 1.79 -17.01
N THR A 188 3.17 0.56 -17.27
CA THR A 188 3.75 -0.32 -16.25
C THR A 188 5.21 -0.61 -16.55
N ARG A 189 6.06 -0.62 -15.51
CA ARG A 189 7.44 -1.12 -15.56
C ARG A 189 7.59 -2.33 -14.65
N THR A 190 7.92 -3.47 -15.22
CA THR A 190 8.18 -4.70 -14.46
C THR A 190 9.55 -4.62 -13.79
N ILE A 191 9.62 -5.02 -12.53
CA ILE A 191 10.85 -5.16 -11.75
C ILE A 191 11.47 -6.51 -12.06
N SER A 192 12.79 -6.54 -12.29
CA SER A 192 13.55 -7.76 -12.55
C SER A 192 14.93 -7.71 -11.89
N THR A 193 15.68 -8.78 -11.99
CA THR A 193 17.08 -8.84 -11.54
C THR A 193 18.07 -8.79 -12.70
N GLY A 194 17.58 -8.60 -13.93
CA GLY A 194 18.37 -8.73 -15.16
C GLY A 194 18.84 -7.42 -15.80
N GLY A 195 18.69 -6.28 -15.13
CA GLY A 195 19.13 -4.98 -15.61
C GLY A 195 20.65 -4.81 -15.65
N GLY A 196 21.13 -3.77 -16.32
CA GLY A 196 22.54 -3.39 -16.33
C GLY A 196 23.06 -3.07 -14.92
N ALA A 197 24.37 -3.19 -14.73
CA ALA A 197 25.01 -2.81 -13.48
C ALA A 197 25.05 -1.28 -13.34
N VAL A 198 24.66 -0.77 -12.17
CA VAL A 198 24.71 0.65 -11.82
C VAL A 198 25.27 0.81 -10.41
N ASP A 199 26.01 1.91 -10.21
CA ASP A 199 26.55 2.29 -8.91
C ASP A 199 25.65 3.37 -8.31
N VAL A 200 25.37 3.29 -7.02
CA VAL A 200 24.48 4.21 -6.30
C VAL A 200 25.09 4.65 -4.99
N ALA A 201 25.02 5.95 -4.72
CA ALA A 201 25.43 6.51 -3.43
C ALA A 201 24.26 7.21 -2.73
N THR A 202 24.14 7.07 -1.42
CA THR A 202 23.12 7.76 -0.63
C THR A 202 23.61 8.20 0.74
N SER A 203 23.27 9.42 1.12
CA SER A 203 23.42 9.94 2.49
C SER A 203 22.13 9.93 3.27
N ASN A 204 21.03 9.51 2.65
CA ASN A 204 19.70 9.59 3.22
C ASN A 204 19.05 8.20 3.34
N SER A 205 18.30 8.04 4.41
CA SER A 205 17.37 6.93 4.60
C SER A 205 16.26 6.93 3.55
N THR A 206 15.67 5.77 3.31
CA THR A 206 14.49 5.61 2.45
C THR A 206 13.18 5.64 3.23
N SER A 207 13.19 6.01 4.52
CA SER A 207 11.98 6.11 5.34
C SER A 207 11.04 7.21 4.83
N SER A 208 9.74 6.94 4.92
CA SER A 208 8.72 7.97 4.77
C SER A 208 8.46 8.60 6.13
N GLN A 209 8.89 9.84 6.35
CA GLN A 209 8.40 10.64 7.47
C GLN A 209 7.18 11.45 7.00
N VAL A 210 6.02 11.14 7.57
CA VAL A 210 4.87 12.05 7.49
C VAL A 210 5.11 13.15 8.50
N THR A 211 5.39 14.36 8.05
CA THR A 211 5.39 15.53 8.94
C THR A 211 3.95 15.91 9.23
N TYR A 212 3.56 15.89 10.49
CA TYR A 212 2.19 16.24 10.93
C TYR A 212 1.87 17.74 10.84
N GLU A 213 2.80 18.58 10.47
CA GLU A 213 2.58 20.01 10.26
C GLU A 213 2.20 20.29 8.80
N GLY A 214 0.89 20.16 8.54
CA GLY A 214 0.25 20.55 7.27
C GLY A 214 0.32 19.49 6.19
N MET A 215 -0.59 18.55 6.22
CA MET A 215 -1.18 17.69 5.17
C MET A 215 -0.51 17.64 3.77
N THR A 216 0.78 17.68 3.66
CA THR A 216 1.53 17.42 2.43
C THR A 216 2.44 16.24 2.65
N ASP A 217 2.29 15.19 1.82
CA ASP A 217 3.19 14.04 1.73
C ASP A 217 4.55 14.45 1.13
N GLU A 218 5.19 15.45 1.70
CA GLU A 218 6.58 15.71 1.42
C GLU A 218 7.40 14.66 2.17
N SER A 219 7.89 13.68 1.45
CA SER A 219 8.88 12.74 1.98
C SER A 219 10.15 13.50 2.32
N VAL A 220 10.28 13.90 3.57
CA VAL A 220 11.48 14.57 4.05
C VAL A 220 12.64 13.58 3.98
N ALA A 221 13.70 13.98 3.29
CA ALA A 221 14.94 13.20 3.29
C ALA A 221 15.48 13.12 4.73
N VAL A 222 15.64 11.90 5.24
CA VAL A 222 16.14 11.65 6.59
C VAL A 222 17.59 11.19 6.49
N PRO A 223 18.57 11.92 7.06
CA PRO A 223 19.97 11.49 7.03
C PRO A 223 20.16 10.10 7.67
N LEU A 224 21.10 9.34 7.12
CA LEU A 224 21.58 8.11 7.72
C LEU A 224 22.26 8.41 9.05
N LYS A 225 22.08 7.53 10.02
CA LYS A 225 22.67 7.69 11.36
C LYS A 225 24.11 7.16 11.37
N ILE A 226 25.07 8.00 11.76
CA ILE A 226 26.48 7.63 11.91
C ILE A 226 26.65 6.51 12.93
N GLY A 227 27.48 5.52 12.62
CA GLY A 227 27.79 4.38 13.48
C GLY A 227 26.69 3.32 13.55
N LYS A 228 25.60 3.47 12.83
CA LYS A 228 24.55 2.44 12.72
C LYS A 228 24.79 1.51 11.55
N GLU A 229 24.48 0.24 11.76
CA GLU A 229 24.55 -0.78 10.72
C GLU A 229 23.28 -0.73 9.86
N TYR A 230 23.48 -0.74 8.55
CA TYR A 230 22.42 -0.80 7.54
C TYR A 230 22.57 -2.04 6.69
N GLN A 231 21.44 -2.63 6.34
CA GLN A 231 21.35 -3.80 5.46
C GLN A 231 20.63 -3.39 4.17
N LEU A 232 21.32 -3.57 3.05
CA LEU A 232 20.70 -3.48 1.74
C LEU A 232 20.18 -4.85 1.35
N LYS A 233 18.89 -4.92 1.07
CA LYS A 233 18.21 -6.13 0.59
C LYS A 233 17.69 -5.92 -0.80
N GLN A 234 17.68 -6.99 -1.60
CA GLN A 234 17.07 -7.03 -2.94
C GLN A 234 15.91 -8.02 -2.94
N TRP A 235 14.83 -7.66 -3.63
CA TRP A 235 13.70 -8.55 -3.85
C TRP A 235 14.04 -9.55 -4.94
N ILE A 236 14.16 -10.83 -4.58
CA ILE A 236 14.53 -11.93 -5.48
C ILE A 236 13.65 -13.13 -5.17
N ASN A 237 12.95 -13.65 -6.19
CA ASN A 237 12.14 -14.88 -6.08
C ASN A 237 11.13 -14.87 -4.93
N GLY A 238 10.51 -13.73 -4.64
CA GLY A 238 9.44 -13.63 -3.65
C GLY A 238 9.91 -13.36 -2.23
N ASP A 239 11.19 -13.01 -2.03
CA ASP A 239 11.74 -12.67 -0.71
C ASP A 239 12.78 -11.54 -0.77
N TRP A 240 13.02 -10.92 0.39
CA TRP A 240 14.06 -9.93 0.60
C TRP A 240 15.39 -10.59 0.96
N ASN A 241 16.32 -10.62 0.02
CA ASN A 241 17.64 -11.22 0.17
C ASN A 241 18.68 -10.17 0.55
N LEU A 242 19.43 -10.38 1.62
CA LEU A 242 20.54 -9.50 2.01
C LEU A 242 21.65 -9.56 0.96
N ILE A 243 22.03 -8.39 0.42
CA ILE A 243 23.09 -8.28 -0.58
C ILE A 243 24.29 -7.46 -0.11
N ALA A 244 24.10 -6.52 0.84
CA ALA A 244 25.19 -5.77 1.44
C ALA A 244 24.87 -5.35 2.87
N THR A 245 25.92 -5.16 3.67
CA THR A 245 25.87 -4.56 5.01
C THR A 245 26.92 -3.46 5.09
N THR A 246 26.54 -2.30 5.63
CA THR A 246 27.45 -1.15 5.74
C THR A 246 27.19 -0.38 7.03
N ILE A 247 28.15 0.44 7.46
CA ILE A 247 27.99 1.30 8.64
C ILE A 247 27.84 2.74 8.19
N GLY A 248 26.82 3.43 8.70
CA GLY A 248 26.60 4.85 8.44
C GLY A 248 27.80 5.69 8.88
N SER A 249 28.21 6.62 8.02
CA SER A 249 29.33 7.54 8.24
C SER A 249 28.96 8.95 7.76
N ASP A 250 29.88 9.89 7.85
CA ASP A 250 29.74 11.24 7.28
C ASP A 250 29.74 11.24 5.74
N ALA A 251 30.33 10.19 5.11
CA ALA A 251 30.32 10.01 3.67
C ALA A 251 29.03 9.28 3.22
N PRO A 252 28.58 9.46 1.98
CA PRO A 252 27.51 8.66 1.40
C PRO A 252 27.84 7.15 1.46
N MET A 253 26.82 6.34 1.66
CA MET A 253 26.95 4.89 1.45
C MET A 253 26.98 4.62 -0.05
N GLU A 254 27.97 3.85 -0.49
CA GLU A 254 28.16 3.45 -1.88
C GLU A 254 27.79 1.98 -2.04
N PHE A 255 27.06 1.69 -3.12
CA PHE A 255 26.68 0.33 -3.51
C PHE A 255 27.00 0.17 -5.00
N ASP A 256 27.89 -0.76 -5.28
CA ASP A 256 28.38 -0.98 -6.66
C ASP A 256 27.64 -2.13 -7.32
N ALA A 257 27.55 -2.04 -8.65
CA ALA A 257 27.05 -3.10 -9.52
C ALA A 257 25.63 -3.61 -9.19
N LEU A 258 24.76 -2.74 -8.71
CA LEU A 258 23.35 -3.07 -8.51
C LEU A 258 22.65 -3.22 -9.86
N SER A 259 21.62 -4.08 -9.95
CA SER A 259 20.79 -4.15 -11.15
C SER A 259 19.91 -2.91 -11.31
N SER A 260 19.95 -2.23 -12.46
CA SER A 260 19.10 -1.07 -12.74
C SER A 260 17.60 -1.37 -12.66
N ASP A 261 17.20 -2.62 -12.89
CA ASP A 261 15.80 -3.06 -12.85
C ASP A 261 15.41 -3.66 -11.50
N GLY A 262 16.33 -3.62 -10.51
CA GLY A 262 16.14 -4.21 -9.19
C GLY A 262 15.16 -3.45 -8.30
N LEU A 263 14.58 -4.18 -7.34
CA LEU A 263 13.86 -3.60 -6.21
C LEU A 263 14.66 -3.82 -4.94
N TYR A 264 14.94 -2.74 -4.23
CA TYR A 264 15.82 -2.71 -3.09
C TYR A 264 15.12 -2.21 -1.84
N TRP A 265 15.65 -2.57 -0.67
CA TRP A 265 15.18 -2.11 0.63
C TRP A 265 16.38 -1.91 1.56
N LEU A 266 16.66 -0.65 1.92
CA LEU A 266 17.73 -0.27 2.83
C LEU A 266 17.15 -0.07 4.24
N ILE A 267 17.56 -0.88 5.21
CA ILE A 267 17.04 -0.86 6.58
C ILE A 267 18.16 -0.73 7.60
N GLU A 268 17.94 0.02 8.67
CA GLU A 268 18.78 -0.02 9.87
C GLU A 268 18.58 -1.37 10.58
N SER A 269 19.64 -2.14 10.83
CA SER A 269 19.57 -3.53 11.33
C SER A 269 18.80 -3.70 12.65
N LYS A 270 18.72 -2.66 13.46
CA LYS A 270 18.00 -2.60 14.74
C LYS A 270 17.16 -1.34 14.87
N GLY A 271 16.77 -0.78 13.74
CA GLY A 271 15.97 0.44 13.67
C GLY A 271 14.48 0.16 13.76
N ASP A 272 13.73 1.17 14.13
CA ASP A 272 12.27 1.20 14.21
C ASP A 272 11.65 2.02 13.08
N ARG A 273 12.47 2.61 12.20
CA ARG A 273 11.98 3.41 11.07
C ARG A 273 11.32 2.54 10.02
N GLU A 274 10.27 3.06 9.47
CA GLU A 274 9.57 2.44 8.35
C GLU A 274 10.24 2.85 7.02
N GLU A 275 11.29 2.13 6.67
CA GLU A 275 12.02 2.32 5.42
C GLU A 275 11.17 1.86 4.22
N ARG A 276 11.30 2.56 3.10
CA ARG A 276 10.57 2.26 1.85
C ARG A 276 11.44 1.45 0.89
N PRO A 277 10.83 0.55 0.11
CA PRO A 277 11.52 -0.02 -1.02
C PRO A 277 11.82 1.05 -2.07
N PHE A 278 12.86 0.83 -2.85
CA PHE A 278 13.27 1.76 -3.90
C PHE A 278 13.74 1.03 -5.15
N THR A 279 13.69 1.75 -6.26
CA THR A 279 14.33 1.38 -7.53
C THR A 279 15.40 2.41 -7.87
N ILE A 280 16.18 2.12 -8.90
CA ILE A 280 17.20 3.01 -9.43
C ILE A 280 16.75 3.48 -10.81
N GLU A 281 16.69 4.78 -11.04
CA GLU A 281 16.33 5.40 -12.32
C GLU A 281 17.35 6.49 -12.63
N ASP A 282 18.03 6.36 -13.75
CA ASP A 282 19.10 7.30 -14.18
C ASP A 282 20.18 7.53 -13.10
N GLY A 283 20.51 6.49 -12.31
CA GLY A 283 21.48 6.56 -11.22
C GLY A 283 20.91 7.13 -9.90
N GLU A 284 19.64 7.52 -9.87
CA GLU A 284 18.98 8.08 -8.69
C GLU A 284 18.08 7.07 -7.98
N ILE A 285 17.99 7.19 -6.64
CA ILE A 285 17.09 6.38 -5.81
C ILE A 285 15.68 6.92 -5.87
N ILE A 286 14.76 6.13 -6.42
CA ILE A 286 13.31 6.44 -6.45
C ILE A 286 12.59 5.58 -5.41
N ARG A 287 12.01 6.23 -4.41
CA ARG A 287 11.30 5.60 -3.28
C ARG A 287 9.83 5.32 -3.62
N TRP A 288 9.33 4.18 -3.18
CA TRP A 288 7.96 3.71 -3.45
C TRP A 288 7.15 3.46 -2.18
#